data_f107e5a6c7871252d73a4cfa8e01fdab
#
_entry.id   f107e5a6c7871252d73a4cfa8e01fdab
#
_cell.length_a   1.000
_cell.length_b   1.000
_cell.length_c   1.000
_cell.angle_alpha   90.00
_cell.angle_beta   90.00
_cell.angle_gamma   90.00
#
_symmetry.space_group_name_H-M   'P 1'
#
loop_
_entity.id
_entity.type
_entity.pdbx_description
1 polymer ?
#
loop_
_entity_poly.entity_id
_entity_poly.type
_entity_poly.pdbx_seq_one_letter_code
_entity_poly.pdbx_strand_id
1 'polypeptide(L)'
;RARAQAPGVPPLVLVGSLDHLPEEQRGLPGLHALGGLDDAELHALYRQAERLWQPSYAEGFGLPVVEALSVGTPVAVASGTSLDEVTPPSAPRFSPSDGAALERLMLRLADAPREASAEELIAWAARFNREAYRQRLAALIEELS
;
A
#
# COMPACT_ATOMS: atom_id res chain seq x y z
N ARG A 1 4.31 -12.09 13.44
CA ARG A 1 4.01 -11.98 14.90
C ARG A 1 2.56 -11.56 15.12
N ALA A 2 2.05 -10.48 14.50
CA ALA A 2 0.68 -10.00 14.66
C ALA A 2 -0.37 -11.10 14.54
N ARG A 3 -0.27 -11.94 13.50
CA ARG A 3 -1.23 -13.03 13.28
C ARG A 3 -1.19 -14.15 14.33
N ALA A 4 -0.03 -14.42 14.91
CA ALA A 4 0.09 -15.41 15.98
C ALA A 4 -0.58 -14.97 17.28
N GLN A 5 -0.78 -13.65 17.45
CA GLN A 5 -1.36 -13.05 18.64
C GLN A 5 -2.88 -12.79 18.52
N ALA A 6 -3.41 -12.71 17.29
CA ALA A 6 -4.82 -12.39 17.06
C ALA A 6 -5.41 -13.32 15.98
N PRO A 7 -6.15 -14.35 16.38
CA PRO A 7 -6.95 -15.13 15.44
C PRO A 7 -8.00 -14.21 14.80
N GLY A 8 -7.99 -14.09 13.49
CA GLY A 8 -8.86 -13.17 12.75
C GLY A 8 -8.10 -12.12 11.92
N VAL A 9 -6.80 -11.95 12.15
CA VAL A 9 -5.98 -11.12 11.26
C VAL A 9 -5.96 -11.76 9.85
N PRO A 10 -6.27 -10.99 8.80
CA PRO A 10 -6.28 -11.49 7.42
C PRO A 10 -4.93 -12.07 7.01
N PRO A 11 -4.89 -13.01 6.04
CA PRO A 11 -3.63 -13.52 5.51
C PRO A 11 -2.81 -12.38 4.89
N LEU A 12 -1.49 -12.46 5.08
CA LEU A 12 -0.55 -11.55 4.44
C LEU A 12 -0.10 -12.17 3.11
N VAL A 13 -0.30 -11.44 2.03
CA VAL A 13 0.18 -11.80 0.71
C VAL A 13 1.37 -10.90 0.35
N LEU A 14 2.51 -11.52 0.04
CA LEU A 14 3.68 -10.84 -0.51
C LEU A 14 3.70 -11.05 -2.02
N VAL A 15 3.73 -9.96 -2.78
CA VAL A 15 3.94 -10.02 -4.22
C VAL A 15 5.45 -10.04 -4.48
N GLY A 16 5.93 -11.17 -5.01
CA GLY A 16 7.36 -11.41 -5.21
C GLY A 16 7.82 -12.72 -4.60
N SER A 17 9.15 -12.88 -4.48
CA SER A 17 9.78 -14.08 -3.90
C SER A 17 9.90 -13.98 -2.37
N LEU A 18 9.75 -15.12 -1.69
CA LEU A 18 10.09 -15.26 -0.27
C LEU A 18 11.61 -15.43 -0.01
N ASP A 19 12.44 -15.47 -1.05
CA ASP A 19 13.86 -15.77 -0.92
C ASP A 19 14.62 -14.74 -0.07
N HIS A 20 14.07 -13.53 0.04
CA HIS A 20 14.61 -12.46 0.88
C HIS A 20 14.24 -12.59 2.36
N LEU A 21 13.32 -13.49 2.72
CA LEU A 21 12.94 -13.73 4.09
C LEU A 21 13.86 -14.81 4.72
N PRO A 22 14.17 -14.70 6.01
CA PRO A 22 14.76 -15.78 6.78
C PRO A 22 13.93 -17.06 6.63
N GLU A 23 14.61 -18.22 6.60
CA GLU A 23 13.96 -19.51 6.33
C GLU A 23 12.83 -19.82 7.32
N GLU A 24 13.06 -19.49 8.59
CA GLU A 24 12.07 -19.65 9.65
C GLU A 24 10.80 -18.80 9.49
N GLN A 25 10.84 -17.79 8.64
CA GLN A 25 9.68 -16.91 8.35
C GLN A 25 8.91 -17.33 7.12
N ARG A 26 9.52 -18.08 6.19
CA ARG A 26 8.88 -18.50 4.93
C ARG A 26 7.69 -19.42 5.13
N GLY A 27 7.70 -20.21 6.21
CA GLY A 27 6.64 -21.17 6.56
C GLY A 27 5.61 -20.64 7.56
N LEU A 28 5.56 -19.36 7.85
CA LEU A 28 4.61 -18.81 8.82
C LEU A 28 3.17 -18.99 8.35
N PRO A 29 2.26 -19.50 9.24
CA PRO A 29 0.86 -19.63 8.91
C PRO A 29 0.23 -18.31 8.46
N GLY A 30 -0.44 -18.33 7.29
CA GLY A 30 -1.11 -17.17 6.74
C GLY A 30 -0.20 -16.15 6.05
N LEU A 31 1.07 -16.49 5.83
CA LEU A 31 1.94 -15.81 4.90
C LEU A 31 1.92 -16.55 3.56
N HIS A 32 1.62 -15.84 2.49
CA HIS A 32 1.59 -16.37 1.13
C HIS A 32 2.48 -15.50 0.23
N ALA A 33 3.20 -16.13 -0.69
CA ALA A 33 3.91 -15.41 -1.74
C ALA A 33 3.26 -15.68 -3.09
N LEU A 34 3.08 -14.64 -3.86
CA LEU A 34 2.62 -14.69 -5.24
C LEU A 34 3.67 -14.01 -6.11
N GLY A 35 4.31 -14.79 -6.99
CA GLY A 35 5.28 -14.29 -7.97
C GLY A 35 4.74 -14.41 -9.39
N GLY A 36 5.32 -13.63 -10.32
CA GLY A 36 4.99 -13.71 -11.72
C GLY A 36 3.59 -13.24 -12.10
N LEU A 37 2.98 -12.36 -11.28
CA LEU A 37 1.67 -11.78 -11.57
C LEU A 37 1.77 -10.81 -12.76
N ASP A 38 0.79 -10.89 -13.66
CA ASP A 38 0.57 -9.83 -14.63
C ASP A 38 -0.22 -8.64 -14.03
N ASP A 39 -0.37 -7.56 -14.81
CA ASP A 39 -1.06 -6.34 -14.34
C ASP A 39 -2.53 -6.61 -13.98
N ALA A 40 -3.22 -7.49 -14.70
CA ALA A 40 -4.62 -7.80 -14.45
C ALA A 40 -4.77 -8.62 -13.16
N GLU A 41 -3.88 -9.57 -12.92
CA GLU A 41 -3.82 -10.37 -11.71
C GLU A 41 -3.47 -9.51 -10.49
N LEU A 42 -2.51 -8.59 -10.64
CA LEU A 42 -2.14 -7.65 -9.58
C LEU A 42 -3.29 -6.72 -9.22
N HIS A 43 -4.00 -6.18 -10.22
CA HIS A 43 -5.19 -5.36 -9.99
C HIS A 43 -6.33 -6.16 -9.35
N ALA A 44 -6.51 -7.43 -9.71
CA ALA A 44 -7.49 -8.30 -9.06
C ALA A 44 -7.14 -8.55 -7.59
N LEU A 45 -5.85 -8.74 -7.30
CA LEU A 45 -5.35 -8.88 -5.93
C LEU A 45 -5.63 -7.60 -5.11
N TYR A 46 -5.34 -6.41 -5.63
CA TYR A 46 -5.65 -5.16 -4.94
C TYR A 46 -7.14 -5.04 -4.62
N ARG A 47 -8.05 -5.30 -5.58
CA ARG A 47 -9.50 -5.22 -5.35
C ARG A 47 -10.01 -6.13 -4.24
N GLN A 48 -9.36 -7.28 -4.03
CA GLN A 48 -9.73 -8.26 -3.01
C GLN A 48 -9.01 -8.04 -1.68
N ALA A 49 -7.95 -7.25 -1.68
CA ALA A 49 -7.19 -6.95 -0.48
C ALA A 49 -7.99 -6.03 0.46
N GLU A 50 -7.94 -6.29 1.74
CA GLU A 50 -8.48 -5.38 2.74
C GLU A 50 -7.62 -4.11 2.84
N ARG A 51 -6.30 -4.24 2.61
CA ARG A 51 -5.33 -3.13 2.69
C ARG A 51 -4.02 -3.50 2.00
N LEU A 52 -3.43 -2.53 1.31
CA LEU A 52 -2.03 -2.59 0.91
C LEU A 52 -1.15 -2.05 2.04
N TRP A 53 -0.11 -2.81 2.39
CA TRP A 53 0.96 -2.40 3.29
C TRP A 53 2.23 -2.12 2.49
N GLN A 54 2.71 -0.86 2.51
CA GLN A 54 3.92 -0.45 1.78
C GLN A 54 5.02 -0.01 2.75
N PRO A 55 5.87 -0.94 3.21
CA PRO A 55 6.89 -0.66 4.24
C PRO A 55 8.24 -0.21 3.66
N SER A 56 8.25 0.45 2.52
CA SER A 56 9.49 0.86 1.85
C SER A 56 10.21 1.98 2.58
N TYR A 57 11.51 1.82 2.78
CA TYR A 57 12.39 2.86 3.32
C TYR A 57 12.67 3.98 2.31
N ALA A 58 12.65 3.67 1.02
CA ALA A 58 12.84 4.61 -0.07
C ALA A 58 12.02 4.16 -1.27
N GLU A 59 11.32 5.09 -1.86
CA GLU A 59 10.51 4.90 -3.05
C GLU A 59 10.73 6.04 -4.02
N GLY A 60 10.74 5.75 -5.32
CA GLY A 60 10.79 6.79 -6.35
C GLY A 60 9.50 7.60 -6.38
N PHE A 61 8.35 6.90 -6.48
CA PHE A 61 7.03 7.52 -6.56
C PHE A 61 5.97 6.82 -5.70
N GLY A 62 6.03 5.48 -5.59
CA GLY A 62 5.02 4.70 -4.88
C GLY A 62 3.88 4.22 -5.79
N LEU A 63 4.19 3.74 -7.00
CA LEU A 63 3.20 3.22 -7.95
C LEU A 63 2.25 2.19 -7.31
N PRO A 64 2.70 1.20 -6.52
CA PRO A 64 1.81 0.24 -5.89
C PRO A 64 0.73 0.88 -5.02
N VAL A 65 1.05 2.00 -4.36
CA VAL A 65 0.09 2.75 -3.53
C VAL A 65 -0.98 3.39 -4.41
N VAL A 66 -0.58 4.07 -5.49
CA VAL A 66 -1.54 4.71 -6.41
C VAL A 66 -2.40 3.66 -7.12
N GLU A 67 -1.83 2.53 -7.50
CA GLU A 67 -2.55 1.42 -8.12
C GLU A 67 -3.61 0.84 -7.18
N ALA A 68 -3.27 0.55 -5.92
CA ALA A 68 -4.21 0.08 -4.92
C ALA A 68 -5.34 1.09 -4.68
N LEU A 69 -5.00 2.37 -4.49
CA LEU A 69 -5.98 3.44 -4.33
C LEU A 69 -6.90 3.59 -5.55
N SER A 70 -6.39 3.38 -6.77
CA SER A 70 -7.16 3.51 -8.01
C SER A 70 -8.29 2.48 -8.15
N VAL A 71 -8.22 1.39 -7.42
CA VAL A 71 -9.26 0.36 -7.34
C VAL A 71 -10.03 0.39 -6.01
N GLY A 72 -9.85 1.43 -5.21
CA GLY A 72 -10.56 1.65 -3.95
C GLY A 72 -10.03 0.85 -2.76
N THR A 73 -8.80 0.35 -2.85
CA THR A 73 -8.17 -0.40 -1.76
C THR A 73 -7.46 0.54 -0.80
N PRO A 74 -7.75 0.48 0.52
CA PRO A 74 -7.03 1.27 1.51
C PRO A 74 -5.54 0.92 1.56
N VAL A 75 -4.73 1.88 1.98
CA VAL A 75 -3.28 1.70 2.11
C VAL A 75 -2.80 2.05 3.51
N ALA A 76 -1.69 1.46 3.91
CA ALA A 76 -0.89 1.89 5.07
C ALA A 76 0.57 1.95 4.64
N VAL A 77 1.24 3.05 4.88
CA VAL A 77 2.54 3.33 4.28
C VAL A 77 3.60 3.71 5.31
N ALA A 78 4.85 3.46 4.97
CA ALA A 78 5.98 3.99 5.73
C ALA A 78 6.03 5.52 5.59
N SER A 79 6.18 6.22 6.71
CA SER A 79 6.31 7.68 6.78
C SER A 79 7.72 8.16 6.48
N GLY A 80 7.85 9.43 6.09
CA GLY A 80 9.14 10.06 5.83
C GLY A 80 9.73 9.75 4.46
N THR A 81 8.90 9.35 3.51
CA THR A 81 9.29 9.01 2.13
C THR A 81 8.37 9.71 1.12
N SER A 82 8.64 9.56 -0.18
CA SER A 82 7.74 10.01 -1.26
C SER A 82 6.30 9.46 -1.15
N LEU A 83 6.11 8.39 -0.38
CA LEU A 83 4.77 7.83 -0.11
C LEU A 83 3.85 8.83 0.60
N ASP A 84 4.40 9.74 1.40
CA ASP A 84 3.60 10.77 2.08
C ASP A 84 2.89 11.71 1.10
N GLU A 85 3.46 11.93 -0.09
CA GLU A 85 2.89 12.80 -1.13
C GLU A 85 1.74 12.13 -1.90
N VAL A 86 1.84 10.82 -2.14
CA VAL A 86 0.88 10.07 -2.95
C VAL A 86 -0.24 9.45 -2.12
N THR A 87 -0.11 9.45 -0.81
CA THR A 87 -1.05 8.80 0.11
C THR A 87 -2.03 9.83 0.71
N PRO A 88 -3.35 9.54 0.75
CA PRO A 88 -4.32 10.46 1.35
C PRO A 88 -4.01 10.72 2.82
N PRO A 89 -4.32 11.94 3.34
CA PRO A 89 -4.03 12.28 4.74
C PRO A 89 -4.66 11.35 5.78
N SER A 90 -5.80 10.75 5.44
CA SER A 90 -6.52 9.80 6.31
C SER A 90 -5.84 8.44 6.42
N ALA A 91 -4.96 8.07 5.48
CA ALA A 91 -4.33 6.76 5.48
C ALA A 91 -3.34 6.60 6.66
N PRO A 92 -3.34 5.42 7.31
CA PRO A 92 -2.40 5.11 8.39
C PRO A 92 -0.95 5.16 7.93
N ARG A 93 -0.10 5.69 8.80
CA ARG A 93 1.35 5.77 8.61
C ARG A 93 2.08 5.11 9.76
N PHE A 94 3.26 4.57 9.47
CA PHE A 94 4.13 3.96 10.48
C PHE A 94 5.61 4.24 10.17
N SER A 95 6.43 4.23 11.20
CA SER A 95 7.89 4.29 11.02
C SER A 95 8.39 2.96 10.45
N PRO A 96 9.12 2.95 9.33
CA PRO A 96 9.64 1.71 8.75
C PRO A 96 10.70 1.03 9.64
N SER A 97 11.30 1.77 10.58
CA SER A 97 12.29 1.25 11.54
C SER A 97 11.68 0.69 12.82
N ASP A 98 10.36 0.86 13.06
CA ASP A 98 9.68 0.39 14.27
C ASP A 98 8.70 -0.76 13.94
N GLY A 99 9.25 -1.98 13.90
CA GLY A 99 8.44 -3.18 13.66
C GLY A 99 7.37 -3.44 14.71
N ALA A 100 7.59 -3.01 15.95
CA ALA A 100 6.59 -3.15 17.01
C ALA A 100 5.41 -2.17 16.81
N ALA A 101 5.68 -0.96 16.34
CA ALA A 101 4.62 -0.01 15.98
C ALA A 101 3.81 -0.52 14.77
N LEU A 102 4.47 -1.09 13.78
CA LEU A 102 3.79 -1.71 12.62
C LEU A 102 2.90 -2.88 13.08
N GLU A 103 3.39 -3.76 13.94
CA GLU A 103 2.61 -4.87 14.47
C GLU A 103 1.35 -4.39 15.21
N ARG A 104 1.49 -3.41 16.11
CA ARG A 104 0.35 -2.80 16.81
C ARG A 104 -0.64 -2.16 15.84
N LEU A 105 -0.15 -1.49 14.80
CA LEU A 105 -1.00 -0.90 13.78
C LEU A 105 -1.78 -1.96 13.01
N MET A 106 -1.13 -3.05 12.59
CA MET A 106 -1.78 -4.15 11.89
C MET A 106 -2.89 -4.79 12.73
N LEU A 107 -2.63 -5.05 14.00
CA LEU A 107 -3.62 -5.58 14.93
C LEU A 107 -4.82 -4.64 15.11
N ARG A 108 -4.56 -3.35 15.28
CA ARG A 108 -5.61 -2.35 15.44
C ARG A 108 -6.49 -2.21 14.19
N LEU A 109 -5.91 -2.30 13.01
CA LEU A 109 -6.63 -2.12 11.75
C LEU A 109 -7.30 -3.40 11.22
N ALA A 110 -7.03 -4.55 11.83
CA ALA A 110 -7.65 -5.81 11.43
C ALA A 110 -9.19 -5.80 11.59
N ASP A 111 -9.69 -5.13 12.62
CA ASP A 111 -11.13 -5.04 12.93
C ASP A 111 -11.66 -3.59 12.84
N ALA A 112 -10.83 -2.63 12.42
CA ALA A 112 -11.24 -1.25 12.32
C ALA A 112 -12.02 -0.97 11.03
N PRO A 113 -13.00 -0.05 11.04
CA PRO A 113 -13.62 0.42 9.80
C PRO A 113 -12.56 1.09 8.91
N ARG A 114 -12.83 1.10 7.60
CA ARG A 114 -11.97 1.79 6.63
C ARG A 114 -11.97 3.29 6.90
N GLU A 115 -10.82 3.93 6.76
CA GLU A 115 -10.62 5.36 7.02
C GLU A 115 -11.26 6.26 5.94
N ALA A 116 -11.55 5.70 4.77
CA ALA A 116 -12.18 6.37 3.65
C ALA A 116 -12.98 5.38 2.81
N SER A 117 -13.97 5.88 2.08
CA SER A 117 -14.73 5.06 1.12
C SER A 117 -13.88 4.72 -0.12
N ALA A 118 -14.31 3.70 -0.88
CA ALA A 118 -13.64 3.33 -2.12
C ALA A 118 -13.65 4.48 -3.13
N GLU A 119 -14.75 5.23 -3.21
CA GLU A 119 -14.92 6.38 -4.10
C GLU A 119 -13.93 7.50 -3.75
N GLU A 120 -13.74 7.80 -2.47
CA GLU A 120 -12.76 8.80 -2.01
C GLU A 120 -11.33 8.39 -2.35
N LEU A 121 -10.98 7.10 -2.20
CA LEU A 121 -9.66 6.58 -2.54
C LEU A 121 -9.39 6.64 -4.05
N ILE A 122 -10.37 6.26 -4.87
CA ILE A 122 -10.30 6.35 -6.33
C ILE A 122 -10.14 7.81 -6.78
N ALA A 123 -10.93 8.72 -6.22
CA ALA A 123 -10.84 10.15 -6.51
C ALA A 123 -9.46 10.72 -6.13
N TRP A 124 -8.89 10.27 -5.01
CA TRP A 124 -7.53 10.66 -4.64
C TRP A 124 -6.50 10.17 -5.66
N ALA A 125 -6.55 8.89 -6.07
CA ALA A 125 -5.63 8.31 -7.03
C ALA A 125 -5.69 8.99 -8.41
N ALA A 126 -6.86 9.47 -8.82
CA ALA A 126 -7.04 10.17 -10.10
C ALA A 126 -6.16 11.42 -10.25
N ARG A 127 -5.67 12.00 -9.16
CA ARG A 127 -4.74 13.14 -9.15
C ARG A 127 -3.37 12.80 -9.72
N PHE A 128 -3.03 11.51 -9.82
CA PHE A 128 -1.73 10.98 -10.24
C PHE A 128 -1.79 10.25 -11.58
N ASN A 129 -2.88 10.37 -12.33
CA ASN A 129 -3.00 9.77 -13.64
C ASN A 129 -2.21 10.57 -14.69
N ARG A 130 -2.04 9.98 -15.88
CA ARG A 130 -1.28 10.57 -16.99
C ARG A 130 -1.83 11.92 -17.43
N GLU A 131 -3.14 12.11 -17.40
CA GLU A 131 -3.78 13.35 -17.81
C GLU A 131 -3.50 14.48 -16.80
N ALA A 132 -3.63 14.20 -15.51
CA ALA A 132 -3.27 15.16 -14.45
C ALA A 132 -1.79 15.55 -14.52
N TYR A 133 -0.90 14.61 -14.86
CA TYR A 133 0.52 14.91 -15.08
C TYR A 133 0.74 15.83 -16.27
N ARG A 134 0.09 15.57 -17.42
CA ARG A 134 0.19 16.41 -18.62
C ARG A 134 -0.29 17.83 -18.37
N GLN A 135 -1.42 17.98 -17.68
CA GLN A 135 -1.97 19.30 -17.34
C GLN A 135 -1.03 20.11 -16.44
N ARG A 136 -0.45 19.46 -15.41
CA ARG A 136 0.54 20.14 -14.54
C ARG A 136 1.80 20.53 -15.30
N LEU A 137 2.29 19.68 -16.18
CA LEU A 137 3.47 19.98 -17.00
C LEU A 137 3.19 21.14 -17.97
N ALA A 138 2.02 21.15 -18.61
CA ALA A 138 1.63 22.25 -19.51
C ALA A 138 1.55 23.57 -18.76
N ALA A 139 0.91 23.61 -17.58
CA ALA A 139 0.83 24.80 -16.74
C ALA A 139 2.23 25.32 -16.34
N LEU A 140 3.14 24.41 -15.94
CA LEU A 140 4.51 24.81 -15.60
C LEU A 140 5.27 25.40 -16.79
N ILE A 141 5.08 24.87 -17.99
CA ILE A 141 5.71 25.42 -19.20
C ILE A 141 5.17 26.82 -19.50
N GLU A 142 3.87 27.06 -19.33
CA GLU A 142 3.26 28.38 -19.51
C GLU A 142 3.79 29.41 -18.50
N GLU A 143 3.98 29.02 -17.24
CA GLU A 143 4.54 29.87 -16.19
C GLU A 143 6.00 30.25 -16.45
N LEU A 144 6.76 29.45 -17.17
CA LEU A 144 8.19 29.66 -17.48
C LEU A 144 8.42 30.39 -18.82
N SER A 145 7.39 30.62 -19.59
CA SER A 145 7.44 31.25 -20.91
C SER A 145 7.15 32.75 -20.86
#